data_9b1dd03b01e23b0e06b96fdd70a5269a
#
_entry.id   9b1dd03b01e23b0e06b96fdd70a5269a
#
_cell.length_a   1.000
_cell.length_b   1.000
_cell.length_c   1.000
_cell.angle_alpha   90.00
_cell.angle_beta   90.00
_cell.angle_gamma   90.00
#
_symmetry.space_group_name_H-M   'P 1'
#
loop_
_entity.id
_entity.type
_entity.pdbx_description
1 polymer ?
#
loop_
_entity_poly.entity_id
_entity_poly.type
_entity_poly.pdbx_seq_one_letter_code
_entity_poly.pdbx_strand_id
1 'polypeptide(L)'
;TPVESKRYMHHYNFPPFSTGETGRVGSPKRREIGHGALAERALLPVIPSREDFPYAIRQVSEALGSNGSTSMGSVCASTLSLYNAGVPLKAPVAGIAMGLVSGEVNGKEKFVALTDILGAEDAFGDMDFKVAGTYEYITALQLDTKLDGIPSKVLAQALEQARDARSTILETMAEVIDTPDEMSGLAPKITSVKIPVNKIGELIGPKGKTI
;
A
#
# COMPACT_ATOMS: atom_id res chain seq x y z
N THR A 1 11.88 3.06 -17.27
CA THR A 1 11.44 4.17 -18.12
C THR A 1 11.42 5.42 -17.26
N PRO A 2 12.07 6.51 -17.64
CA PRO A 2 12.00 7.73 -16.88
C PRO A 2 10.57 8.26 -16.88
N VAL A 3 10.01 8.46 -15.68
CA VAL A 3 8.69 9.06 -15.47
C VAL A 3 8.92 10.54 -15.25
N GLU A 4 8.40 11.38 -16.12
CA GLU A 4 8.58 12.84 -16.06
C GLU A 4 7.82 13.48 -14.91
N SER A 5 6.66 12.89 -14.51
CA SER A 5 5.84 13.38 -13.41
C SER A 5 5.12 12.25 -12.71
N LYS A 6 4.82 12.44 -11.44
CA LYS A 6 4.18 11.46 -10.58
C LYS A 6 3.12 12.14 -9.72
N ARG A 7 1.89 11.65 -9.75
CA ARG A 7 0.76 12.24 -9.03
C ARG A 7 0.52 11.59 -7.66
N TYR A 8 0.91 10.34 -7.50
CA TYR A 8 0.83 9.60 -6.24
C TYR A 8 2.23 9.18 -5.78
N MET A 9 2.53 9.43 -4.51
CA MET A 9 3.82 9.12 -3.91
C MET A 9 3.59 8.53 -2.51
N HIS A 10 4.37 7.51 -2.15
CA HIS A 10 4.39 6.96 -0.81
C HIS A 10 5.82 6.98 -0.25
N HIS A 11 6.04 7.83 0.74
CA HIS A 11 7.29 7.88 1.49
C HIS A 11 7.17 7.03 2.75
N TYR A 12 8.23 6.30 3.05
CA TYR A 12 8.26 5.36 4.16
C TYR A 12 9.50 5.62 5.01
N ASN A 13 9.29 5.93 6.29
CA ASN A 13 10.33 6.19 7.27
C ASN A 13 10.35 5.05 8.28
N PHE A 14 11.52 4.43 8.45
CA PHE A 14 11.74 3.29 9.32
C PHE A 14 12.99 3.53 10.18
N PRO A 15 12.89 4.40 11.20
CA PRO A 15 14.03 4.73 12.05
C PRO A 15 14.48 3.52 12.88
N PRO A 16 15.75 3.44 13.28
CA PRO A 16 16.28 2.30 14.02
C PRO A 16 15.50 1.96 15.29
N PHE A 17 15.00 2.97 16.00
CA PHE A 17 14.27 2.78 17.24
C PHE A 17 12.95 2.00 17.06
N SER A 18 12.40 1.94 15.85
CA SER A 18 11.16 1.17 15.57
C SER A 18 11.35 -0.34 15.80
N THR A 19 12.56 -0.84 15.72
CA THR A 19 12.94 -2.24 16.04
C THR A 19 13.74 -2.34 17.34
N GLY A 20 13.85 -1.27 18.12
CA GLY A 20 14.66 -1.24 19.35
C GLY A 20 16.17 -1.14 19.11
N GLU A 21 16.58 -0.84 17.88
CA GLU A 21 17.98 -0.67 17.53
C GLU A 21 18.48 0.75 17.76
N THR A 22 19.78 0.90 18.02
CA THR A 22 20.47 2.19 17.99
C THR A 22 21.05 2.43 16.60
N GLY A 23 21.00 3.67 16.13
CA GLY A 23 21.55 4.00 14.84
C GLY A 23 21.29 5.46 14.43
N ARG A 24 21.95 5.88 13.35
CA ARG A 24 21.74 7.22 12.80
C ARG A 24 20.39 7.30 12.07
N VAL A 25 19.60 8.29 12.46
CA VAL A 25 18.42 8.74 11.70
C VAL A 25 18.89 9.75 10.65
N GLY A 26 18.48 9.56 9.41
CA GLY A 26 18.93 10.42 8.29
C GLY A 26 18.27 10.03 6.98
N SER A 27 19.02 10.02 5.90
CA SER A 27 18.50 9.65 4.56
C SER A 27 17.94 8.22 4.55
N PRO A 28 16.84 7.97 3.80
CA PRO A 28 16.25 6.64 3.66
C PRO A 28 17.25 5.60 3.18
N LYS A 29 17.22 4.42 3.79
CA LYS A 29 18.02 3.26 3.40
C LYS A 29 17.24 2.38 2.42
N ARG A 30 17.88 1.30 1.93
CA ARG A 30 17.27 0.38 0.95
C ARG A 30 15.93 -0.19 1.41
N ARG A 31 15.79 -0.54 2.70
CA ARG A 31 14.54 -1.06 3.29
C ARG A 31 13.42 -0.03 3.16
N GLU A 32 13.68 1.21 3.52
CA GLU A 32 12.69 2.29 3.47
C GLU A 32 12.25 2.56 2.02
N ILE A 33 13.19 2.60 1.09
CA ILE A 33 12.91 2.81 -0.33
C ILE A 33 12.08 1.63 -0.88
N GLY A 34 12.47 0.39 -0.58
CA GLY A 34 11.78 -0.82 -1.05
C GLY A 34 10.37 -0.96 -0.47
N HIS A 35 10.21 -0.74 0.84
CA HIS A 35 8.91 -0.79 1.51
C HIS A 35 7.97 0.32 1.02
N GLY A 36 8.49 1.55 0.86
CA GLY A 36 7.72 2.65 0.29
C GLY A 36 7.27 2.37 -1.14
N ALA A 37 8.15 1.83 -1.97
CA ALA A 37 7.82 1.45 -3.34
C ALA A 37 6.79 0.31 -3.43
N LEU A 38 6.85 -0.66 -2.50
CA LEU A 38 5.86 -1.75 -2.42
C LEU A 38 4.48 -1.21 -2.02
N ALA A 39 4.40 -0.37 -0.98
CA ALA A 39 3.16 0.24 -0.52
C ALA A 39 2.55 1.17 -1.60
N GLU A 40 3.38 1.95 -2.28
CA GLU A 40 2.94 2.78 -3.41
C GLU A 40 2.35 1.93 -4.53
N ARG A 41 3.03 0.86 -4.92
CA ARG A 41 2.55 -0.07 -5.96
C ARG A 41 1.23 -0.72 -5.57
N ALA A 42 1.06 -1.06 -4.29
CA ALA A 42 -0.15 -1.69 -3.78
C ALA A 42 -1.40 -0.81 -3.96
N LEU A 43 -1.26 0.50 -3.81
CA LEU A 43 -2.37 1.45 -3.85
C LEU A 43 -2.56 2.12 -5.21
N LEU A 44 -1.51 2.19 -6.02
CA LEU A 44 -1.56 2.88 -7.32
C LEU A 44 -2.74 2.47 -8.23
N PRO A 45 -3.12 1.18 -8.35
CA PRO A 45 -4.24 0.77 -9.19
C PRO A 45 -5.61 1.30 -8.75
N VAL A 46 -5.77 1.59 -7.46
CA VAL A 46 -7.03 2.06 -6.87
C VAL A 46 -7.11 3.57 -6.70
N ILE A 47 -6.02 4.30 -6.96
CA ILE A 47 -6.03 5.76 -6.97
C ILE A 47 -7.00 6.26 -8.05
N PRO A 48 -7.86 7.25 -7.73
CA PRO A 48 -8.80 7.81 -8.69
C PRO A 48 -8.10 8.50 -9.86
N SER A 49 -8.80 8.67 -10.96
CA SER A 49 -8.28 9.38 -12.13
C SER A 49 -8.01 10.86 -11.81
N ARG A 50 -7.28 11.55 -12.70
CA ARG A 50 -7.05 12.99 -12.54
C ARG A 50 -8.33 13.80 -12.74
N GLU A 51 -9.23 13.29 -13.54
CA GLU A 51 -10.53 13.89 -13.82
C GLU A 51 -11.43 13.83 -12.59
N ASP A 52 -11.41 12.71 -11.87
CA ASP A 52 -12.24 12.50 -10.68
C ASP A 52 -11.65 13.17 -9.42
N PHE A 53 -10.32 13.20 -9.33
CA PHE A 53 -9.60 13.75 -8.18
C PHE A 53 -8.32 14.47 -8.64
N PRO A 54 -8.39 15.77 -8.97
CA PRO A 54 -7.32 16.52 -9.64
C PRO A 54 -6.18 16.96 -8.73
N TYR A 55 -5.91 16.20 -7.67
CA TYR A 55 -4.86 16.52 -6.69
C TYR A 55 -3.66 15.59 -6.82
N ALA A 56 -2.48 16.10 -6.48
CA ALA A 56 -1.33 15.26 -6.18
C ALA A 56 -1.47 14.71 -4.74
N ILE A 57 -1.17 13.43 -4.58
CA ILE A 57 -1.30 12.72 -3.31
C ILE A 57 0.10 12.32 -2.83
N ARG A 58 0.45 12.74 -1.63
CA ARG A 58 1.66 12.30 -0.94
C ARG A 58 1.28 11.66 0.38
N GLN A 59 1.55 10.39 0.51
CA GLN A 59 1.46 9.66 1.77
C GLN A 59 2.83 9.53 2.43
N VAL A 60 2.84 9.52 3.75
CA VAL A 60 4.04 9.30 4.55
C VAL A 60 3.71 8.28 5.62
N SER A 61 4.43 7.16 5.65
CA SER A 61 4.38 6.19 6.75
C SER A 61 5.53 6.45 7.71
N GLU A 62 5.20 6.62 8.98
CA GLU A 62 6.17 6.76 10.08
C GLU A 62 6.08 5.51 10.96
N ALA A 63 7.04 4.60 10.85
CA ALA A 63 7.08 3.40 11.65
C ALA A 63 7.66 3.70 13.05
N LEU A 64 6.81 3.74 14.06
CA LEU A 64 7.20 3.99 15.45
C LEU A 64 7.55 2.71 16.22
N GLY A 65 7.00 1.57 15.78
CA GLY A 65 7.28 0.25 16.32
C GLY A 65 7.06 -0.80 15.23
N SER A 66 7.82 -1.87 15.24
CA SER A 66 7.76 -2.91 14.22
C SER A 66 8.13 -4.27 14.78
N ASN A 67 7.25 -5.25 14.54
CA ASN A 67 7.52 -6.67 14.75
C ASN A 67 6.68 -7.48 13.76
N GLY A 68 7.22 -7.71 12.58
CA GLY A 68 6.52 -8.32 11.45
C GLY A 68 6.49 -7.38 10.24
N SER A 69 5.46 -7.47 9.40
CA SER A 69 5.39 -6.72 8.15
C SER A 69 4.83 -5.30 8.32
N THR A 70 5.67 -4.37 8.69
CA THR A 70 5.31 -2.95 8.81
C THR A 70 4.93 -2.33 7.45
N SER A 71 5.45 -2.85 6.34
CA SER A 71 5.05 -2.39 5.00
C SER A 71 3.60 -2.75 4.67
N MET A 72 3.13 -3.94 5.07
CA MET A 72 1.73 -4.32 4.86
C MET A 72 0.79 -3.60 5.84
N GLY A 73 1.21 -3.36 7.07
CA GLY A 73 0.53 -2.45 7.99
C GLY A 73 0.40 -1.03 7.42
N SER A 74 1.45 -0.52 6.76
CA SER A 74 1.41 0.76 6.05
C SER A 74 0.42 0.78 4.88
N VAL A 75 0.25 -0.32 4.15
CA VAL A 75 -0.77 -0.42 3.09
C VAL A 75 -2.17 -0.26 3.68
N CYS A 76 -2.48 -0.98 4.76
CA CYS A 76 -3.77 -0.88 5.44
C CYS A 76 -4.03 0.53 5.97
N ALA A 77 -3.07 1.10 6.71
CA ALA A 77 -3.15 2.46 7.24
C ALA A 77 -3.30 3.52 6.14
N SER A 78 -2.67 3.30 4.99
CA SER A 78 -2.76 4.18 3.84
C SER A 78 -4.16 4.21 3.23
N THR A 79 -4.83 3.06 3.12
CA THR A 79 -6.23 3.01 2.68
C THR A 79 -7.13 3.82 3.62
N LEU A 80 -7.02 3.61 4.93
CA LEU A 80 -7.79 4.35 5.94
C LEU A 80 -7.50 5.86 5.87
N SER A 81 -6.22 6.24 5.78
CA SER A 81 -5.78 7.64 5.67
C SER A 81 -6.30 8.32 4.40
N LEU A 82 -6.32 7.64 3.26
CA LEU A 82 -6.85 8.17 2.01
C LEU A 82 -8.36 8.39 2.09
N TYR A 83 -9.11 7.43 2.65
CA TYR A 83 -10.54 7.60 2.88
C TYR A 83 -10.84 8.75 3.83
N ASN A 84 -10.12 8.85 4.94
CA ASN A 84 -10.28 9.95 5.90
C ASN A 84 -9.91 11.32 5.29
N ALA A 85 -9.01 11.37 4.33
CA ALA A 85 -8.69 12.59 3.57
C ALA A 85 -9.69 12.92 2.45
N GLY A 86 -10.73 12.12 2.26
CA GLY A 86 -11.73 12.31 1.22
C GLY A 86 -11.30 11.87 -0.18
N VAL A 87 -10.31 10.97 -0.29
CA VAL A 87 -9.87 10.44 -1.59
C VAL A 87 -10.80 9.31 -2.03
N PRO A 88 -11.52 9.44 -3.16
CA PRO A 88 -12.44 8.42 -3.65
C PRO A 88 -11.68 7.27 -4.32
N LEU A 89 -11.09 6.37 -3.51
CA LEU A 89 -10.44 5.17 -4.03
C LEU A 89 -11.44 4.30 -4.80
N LYS A 90 -10.98 3.62 -5.83
CA LYS A 90 -11.79 2.66 -6.61
C LYS A 90 -12.20 1.44 -5.78
N ALA A 91 -11.36 1.03 -4.83
CA ALA A 91 -11.60 -0.03 -3.86
C ALA A 91 -10.61 0.08 -2.69
N PRO A 92 -10.94 -0.42 -1.49
CA PRO A 92 -10.00 -0.52 -0.39
C PRO A 92 -8.94 -1.59 -0.67
N VAL A 93 -7.75 -1.37 -0.16
CA VAL A 93 -6.62 -2.31 -0.25
C VAL A 93 -6.12 -2.64 1.13
N ALA A 94 -5.95 -3.93 1.41
CA ALA A 94 -5.24 -4.43 2.59
C ALA A 94 -4.01 -5.22 2.17
N GLY A 95 -3.09 -5.42 3.11
CA GLY A 95 -1.88 -6.21 2.93
C GLY A 95 -1.69 -7.20 4.07
N ILE A 96 -1.09 -8.34 3.76
CA ILE A 96 -0.74 -9.40 4.70
C ILE A 96 0.66 -9.94 4.40
N ALA A 97 1.38 -10.36 5.42
CA ALA A 97 2.63 -11.12 5.27
C ALA A 97 2.41 -12.57 5.65
N MET A 98 2.69 -13.45 4.70
CA MET A 98 2.66 -14.89 4.86
C MET A 98 4.07 -15.41 5.06
N GLY A 99 4.21 -16.45 5.86
CA GLY A 99 5.45 -17.21 6.00
C GLY A 99 5.31 -18.64 5.50
N LEU A 100 6.43 -19.32 5.40
CA LEU A 100 6.48 -20.74 5.12
C LEU A 100 7.54 -21.39 6.01
N VAL A 101 7.18 -22.54 6.56
CA VAL A 101 8.10 -23.43 7.25
C VAL A 101 8.06 -24.78 6.56
N SER A 102 9.23 -25.32 6.24
CA SER A 102 9.37 -26.66 5.70
C SER A 102 10.13 -27.57 6.67
N GLY A 103 9.90 -28.86 6.55
CA GLY A 103 10.62 -29.87 7.36
C GLY A 103 10.25 -31.29 6.96
N GLU A 104 11.06 -32.23 7.39
CA GLU A 104 10.80 -33.64 7.15
C GLU A 104 9.99 -34.28 8.29
N VAL A 105 8.85 -34.87 7.95
CA VAL A 105 7.98 -35.58 8.89
C VAL A 105 7.74 -36.99 8.35
N ASN A 106 8.20 -37.99 9.06
CA ASN A 106 8.11 -39.44 8.66
C ASN A 106 8.70 -39.73 7.26
N GLY A 107 9.86 -39.14 6.97
CA GLY A 107 10.55 -39.31 5.67
C GLY A 107 9.90 -38.60 4.50
N LYS A 108 8.99 -37.65 4.76
CA LYS A 108 8.34 -36.84 3.72
C LYS A 108 8.52 -35.37 4.03
N GLU A 109 8.90 -34.62 3.03
CA GLU A 109 8.93 -33.17 3.11
C GLU A 109 7.50 -32.61 3.29
N LYS A 110 7.33 -31.71 4.23
CA LYS A 110 6.08 -31.00 4.50
C LYS A 110 6.32 -29.50 4.51
N PHE A 111 5.32 -28.78 4.04
CA PHE A 111 5.27 -27.32 4.01
C PHE A 111 4.07 -26.85 4.81
N VAL A 112 4.26 -25.81 5.63
CA VAL A 112 3.19 -25.16 6.41
C VAL A 112 3.27 -23.66 6.13
N ALA A 113 2.21 -23.13 5.54
CA ALA A 113 2.07 -21.69 5.36
C ALA A 113 1.58 -21.03 6.66
N LEU A 114 2.22 -19.96 7.06
CA LEU A 114 1.87 -19.16 8.24
C LEU A 114 1.20 -17.86 7.80
N THR A 115 0.17 -17.44 8.53
CA THR A 115 -0.55 -16.19 8.29
C THR A 115 -0.12 -15.15 9.30
N ASP A 116 0.22 -13.94 8.84
CA ASP A 116 0.62 -12.79 9.67
C ASP A 116 1.83 -13.08 10.56
N ILE A 117 3.00 -13.15 9.94
CA ILE A 117 4.24 -13.56 10.60
C ILE A 117 4.88 -12.45 11.42
N LEU A 118 5.43 -12.83 12.57
CA LEU A 118 6.30 -12.01 13.39
C LEU A 118 7.73 -11.97 12.82
N GLY A 119 8.54 -11.00 13.28
CA GLY A 119 9.93 -10.88 12.86
C GLY A 119 10.78 -12.12 13.11
N ALA A 120 10.51 -12.89 14.18
CA ALA A 120 11.17 -14.16 14.44
C ALA A 120 10.78 -15.22 13.40
N GLU A 121 9.52 -15.29 13.00
CA GLU A 121 9.02 -16.24 11.99
C GLU A 121 9.55 -15.90 10.60
N ASP A 122 9.73 -14.62 10.28
CA ASP A 122 10.44 -14.16 9.08
C ASP A 122 11.92 -14.57 9.12
N ALA A 123 12.61 -14.34 10.24
CA ALA A 123 14.03 -14.64 10.37
C ALA A 123 14.33 -16.14 10.28
N PHE A 124 13.51 -17.00 10.88
CA PHE A 124 13.70 -18.44 10.96
C PHE A 124 12.90 -19.25 9.95
N GLY A 125 11.90 -18.65 9.31
CA GLY A 125 11.10 -19.29 8.26
C GLY A 125 11.87 -19.43 6.95
N ASP A 126 11.29 -20.17 6.03
CA ASP A 126 11.86 -20.49 4.71
C ASP A 126 11.43 -19.52 3.62
N MET A 127 10.34 -18.79 3.84
CA MET A 127 9.78 -17.84 2.90
C MET A 127 9.11 -16.67 3.65
N ASP A 128 9.26 -15.47 3.13
CA ASP A 128 8.47 -14.27 3.41
C ASP A 128 7.69 -13.90 2.13
N PHE A 129 6.38 -13.82 2.24
CA PHE A 129 5.49 -13.63 1.12
C PHE A 129 4.45 -12.54 1.42
N LYS A 130 4.67 -11.34 0.91
CA LYS A 130 3.79 -10.20 1.11
C LYS A 130 2.80 -10.08 -0.02
N VAL A 131 1.51 -10.00 0.31
CA VAL A 131 0.43 -9.89 -0.65
C VAL A 131 -0.48 -8.74 -0.28
N ALA A 132 -0.60 -7.76 -1.15
CA ALA A 132 -1.55 -6.67 -1.02
C ALA A 132 -2.62 -6.74 -2.12
N GLY A 133 -3.83 -6.32 -1.82
CA GLY A 133 -4.92 -6.32 -2.79
C GLY A 133 -6.27 -5.92 -2.23
N THR A 134 -7.22 -5.83 -3.13
CA THR A 134 -8.64 -5.65 -2.84
C THR A 134 -9.29 -6.99 -2.48
N TYR A 135 -10.62 -7.03 -2.34
CA TYR A 135 -11.35 -8.30 -2.23
C TYR A 135 -11.16 -9.21 -3.44
N GLU A 136 -11.04 -8.63 -4.64
CA GLU A 136 -11.05 -9.39 -5.91
C GLU A 136 -9.65 -9.56 -6.51
N TYR A 137 -8.76 -8.57 -6.38
CA TYR A 137 -7.50 -8.50 -7.11
C TYR A 137 -6.29 -8.32 -6.19
N ILE A 138 -5.18 -8.94 -6.59
CA ILE A 138 -3.86 -8.66 -6.00
C ILE A 138 -3.29 -7.43 -6.72
N THR A 139 -2.89 -6.42 -5.96
CA THR A 139 -2.31 -5.17 -6.47
C THR A 139 -0.80 -5.11 -6.32
N ALA A 140 -0.24 -5.81 -5.34
CA ALA A 140 1.20 -5.96 -5.18
C ALA A 140 1.56 -7.27 -4.49
N LEU A 141 2.75 -7.78 -4.83
CA LEU A 141 3.29 -9.02 -4.31
C LEU A 141 4.80 -8.90 -4.19
N GLN A 142 5.35 -9.40 -3.09
CA GLN A 142 6.79 -9.61 -2.88
C GLN A 142 7.00 -11.00 -2.32
N LEU A 143 7.90 -11.75 -2.91
CA LEU A 143 8.33 -13.07 -2.46
C LEU A 143 9.82 -13.03 -2.19
N ASP A 144 10.21 -13.38 -0.97
CA ASP A 144 11.58 -13.72 -0.59
C ASP A 144 11.63 -15.17 -0.09
N THR A 145 12.54 -15.99 -0.61
CA THR A 145 12.68 -17.37 -0.21
C THR A 145 14.14 -17.74 0.01
N LYS A 146 14.37 -18.61 0.99
CA LYS A 146 15.67 -19.22 1.28
C LYS A 146 15.82 -20.61 0.63
N LEU A 147 14.74 -21.13 0.04
CA LEU A 147 14.70 -22.40 -0.67
C LEU A 147 15.07 -22.21 -2.14
N ASP A 148 15.69 -23.23 -2.74
CA ASP A 148 15.99 -23.25 -4.18
C ASP A 148 14.74 -23.28 -5.07
N GLY A 149 13.59 -23.64 -4.50
CA GLY A 149 12.30 -23.62 -5.16
C GLY A 149 11.17 -23.98 -4.20
N ILE A 150 9.96 -23.52 -4.50
CA ILE A 150 8.75 -23.84 -3.74
C ILE A 150 7.75 -24.47 -4.69
N PRO A 151 7.15 -25.63 -4.33
CA PRO A 151 6.14 -26.27 -5.17
C PRO A 151 4.97 -25.31 -5.45
N SER A 152 4.54 -25.24 -6.70
CA SER A 152 3.45 -24.32 -7.13
C SER A 152 2.15 -24.52 -6.34
N LYS A 153 1.88 -25.77 -5.91
CA LYS A 153 0.72 -26.08 -5.05
C LYS A 153 0.81 -25.40 -3.68
N VAL A 154 2.01 -25.31 -3.11
CA VAL A 154 2.24 -24.62 -1.82
C VAL A 154 2.04 -23.12 -1.97
N LEU A 155 2.55 -22.53 -3.06
CA LEU A 155 2.32 -21.09 -3.37
C LEU A 155 0.85 -20.80 -3.61
N ALA A 156 0.12 -21.66 -4.33
CA ALA A 156 -1.32 -21.50 -4.55
C ALA A 156 -2.09 -21.51 -3.23
N GLN A 157 -1.77 -22.45 -2.33
CA GLN A 157 -2.38 -22.52 -1.00
C GLN A 157 -2.06 -21.27 -0.16
N ALA A 158 -0.83 -20.79 -0.19
CA ALA A 158 -0.43 -19.56 0.50
C ALA A 158 -1.18 -18.32 -0.03
N LEU A 159 -1.43 -18.24 -1.34
CA LEU A 159 -2.23 -17.18 -1.97
C LEU A 159 -3.70 -17.24 -1.55
N GLU A 160 -4.32 -18.41 -1.49
CA GLU A 160 -5.69 -18.57 -0.99
C GLU A 160 -5.80 -18.15 0.48
N GLN A 161 -4.88 -18.60 1.32
CA GLN A 161 -4.80 -18.22 2.73
C GLN A 161 -4.57 -16.71 2.91
N ALA A 162 -3.73 -16.10 2.07
CA ALA A 162 -3.50 -14.66 2.05
C ALA A 162 -4.75 -13.87 1.61
N ARG A 163 -5.57 -14.41 0.70
CA ARG A 163 -6.85 -13.80 0.31
C ARG A 163 -7.81 -13.75 1.49
N ASP A 164 -7.97 -14.87 2.20
CA ASP A 164 -8.89 -14.98 3.33
C ASP A 164 -8.46 -14.04 4.48
N ALA A 165 -7.15 -13.97 4.77
CA ALA A 165 -6.60 -13.05 5.74
C ALA A 165 -6.84 -11.57 5.34
N ARG A 166 -6.61 -11.19 4.06
CA ARG A 166 -6.90 -9.84 3.59
C ARG A 166 -8.38 -9.49 3.67
N SER A 167 -9.27 -10.44 3.37
CA SER A 167 -10.72 -10.22 3.49
C SER A 167 -11.10 -9.87 4.93
N THR A 168 -10.61 -10.61 5.91
CA THR A 168 -10.82 -10.31 7.34
C THR A 168 -10.27 -8.93 7.73
N ILE A 169 -9.08 -8.57 7.23
CA ILE A 169 -8.50 -7.24 7.49
C ILE A 169 -9.36 -6.13 6.86
N LEU A 170 -9.82 -6.31 5.62
CA LEU A 170 -10.68 -5.34 4.94
C LEU A 170 -12.02 -5.16 5.68
N GLU A 171 -12.61 -6.23 6.19
CA GLU A 171 -13.82 -6.18 7.03
C GLU A 171 -13.58 -5.36 8.31
N THR A 172 -12.47 -5.62 9.02
CA THR A 172 -12.08 -4.86 10.22
C THR A 172 -11.82 -3.39 9.91
N MET A 173 -11.20 -3.08 8.77
CA MET A 173 -10.99 -1.69 8.33
C MET A 173 -12.32 -1.00 8.03
N ALA A 174 -13.28 -1.71 7.43
CA ALA A 174 -14.60 -1.18 7.09
C ALA A 174 -15.45 -0.86 8.34
N GLU A 175 -15.20 -1.50 9.50
CA GLU A 175 -15.84 -1.13 10.76
C GLU A 175 -15.48 0.30 11.21
N VAL A 176 -14.33 0.82 10.77
CA VAL A 176 -13.85 2.17 11.11
C VAL A 176 -14.23 3.17 10.04
N ILE A 177 -13.96 2.88 8.79
CA ILE A 177 -14.27 3.72 7.64
C ILE A 177 -14.38 2.84 6.38
N ASP A 178 -15.56 2.83 5.76
CA ASP A 178 -15.90 2.04 4.58
C ASP A 178 -16.04 2.89 3.29
N THR A 179 -16.24 4.19 3.46
CA THR A 179 -16.41 5.16 2.39
C THR A 179 -15.56 6.39 2.64
N PRO A 180 -15.15 7.13 1.61
CA PRO A 180 -14.39 8.37 1.79
C PRO A 180 -15.16 9.41 2.60
N ASP A 181 -14.49 10.05 3.54
CA ASP A 181 -14.99 11.23 4.24
C ASP A 181 -15.11 12.43 3.29
N GLU A 182 -15.76 13.49 3.74
CA GLU A 182 -15.70 14.76 3.05
C GLU A 182 -14.29 15.38 3.16
N MET A 183 -13.82 15.96 2.07
CA MET A 183 -12.56 16.71 2.10
C MET A 183 -12.62 17.84 3.13
N SER A 184 -11.51 18.07 3.81
CA SER A 184 -11.36 19.18 4.75
C SER A 184 -11.87 20.51 4.14
N GLY A 185 -12.61 21.28 4.91
CA GLY A 185 -13.07 22.61 4.50
C GLY A 185 -11.91 23.59 4.22
N LEU A 186 -10.70 23.28 4.71
CA LEU A 186 -9.48 24.05 4.47
C LEU A 186 -8.71 23.58 3.23
N ALA A 187 -9.09 22.44 2.62
CA ALA A 187 -8.45 21.96 1.42
C ALA A 187 -8.74 22.86 0.22
N PRO A 188 -7.76 23.13 -0.66
CA PRO A 188 -8.00 23.84 -1.90
C PRO A 188 -9.04 23.09 -2.74
N LYS A 189 -10.07 23.77 -3.20
CA LYS A 189 -11.11 23.18 -4.06
C LYS A 189 -10.82 23.51 -5.52
N ILE A 190 -10.76 22.47 -6.35
CA ILE A 190 -10.64 22.60 -7.79
C ILE A 190 -12.00 22.31 -8.41
N THR A 191 -12.59 23.31 -9.07
CA THR A 191 -13.86 23.18 -9.77
C THR A 191 -13.63 23.31 -11.26
N SER A 192 -14.04 22.30 -12.03
CA SER A 192 -13.98 22.34 -13.50
C SER A 192 -15.33 22.83 -14.06
N VAL A 193 -15.30 23.88 -14.86
CA VAL A 193 -16.48 24.41 -15.55
C VAL A 193 -16.26 24.31 -17.04
N LYS A 194 -17.17 23.61 -17.74
CA LYS A 194 -17.16 23.56 -19.21
C LYS A 194 -17.80 24.83 -19.76
N ILE A 195 -17.08 25.56 -20.61
CA ILE A 195 -17.57 26.75 -21.28
C ILE A 195 -17.47 26.56 -22.81
N PRO A 196 -18.36 27.20 -23.61
CA PRO A 196 -18.23 27.26 -25.04
C PRO A 196 -16.94 27.96 -25.45
N VAL A 197 -16.30 27.50 -26.54
CA VAL A 197 -15.01 28.04 -27.02
C VAL A 197 -15.07 29.55 -27.29
N ASN A 198 -16.19 30.04 -27.81
CA ASN A 198 -16.40 31.47 -28.06
C ASN A 198 -16.49 32.35 -26.79
N LYS A 199 -16.61 31.74 -25.60
CA LYS A 199 -16.63 32.43 -24.31
C LYS A 199 -15.29 32.47 -23.59
N ILE A 200 -14.25 31.81 -24.12
CA ILE A 200 -12.92 31.73 -23.50
C ILE A 200 -12.32 33.15 -23.36
N GLY A 201 -12.41 33.96 -24.43
CA GLY A 201 -11.87 35.32 -24.38
C GLY A 201 -12.57 36.23 -23.38
N GLU A 202 -13.89 36.03 -23.20
CA GLU A 202 -14.71 36.77 -22.21
C GLU A 202 -14.34 36.35 -20.79
N LEU A 203 -14.12 35.06 -20.54
CA LEU A 203 -13.73 34.52 -19.23
C LEU A 203 -12.33 35.01 -18.81
N ILE A 204 -11.37 34.97 -19.74
CA ILE A 204 -9.98 35.40 -19.47
C ILE A 204 -9.92 36.92 -19.31
N GLY A 205 -10.73 37.65 -20.06
CA GLY A 205 -10.74 39.10 -20.10
C GLY A 205 -9.54 39.72 -20.80
N PRO A 206 -9.58 41.06 -21.02
CA PRO A 206 -8.46 41.77 -21.67
C PRO A 206 -7.16 41.64 -20.89
N LYS A 207 -6.12 41.08 -21.52
CA LYS A 207 -4.79 40.84 -20.89
C LYS A 207 -4.86 40.00 -19.60
N GLY A 208 -5.84 39.10 -19.48
CA GLY A 208 -5.97 38.23 -18.32
C GLY A 208 -6.46 38.94 -17.04
N LYS A 209 -7.17 40.03 -17.15
CA LYS A 209 -7.63 40.80 -15.98
C LYS A 209 -8.83 40.21 -15.24
N THR A 210 -9.56 39.27 -15.88
CA THR A 210 -10.77 38.67 -15.28
C THR A 210 -10.44 37.35 -14.58
N ILE A 211 -9.35 36.67 -14.95
CA ILE A 211 -8.92 35.38 -14.39
C ILE A 211 -7.83 35.58 -13.33
#